data_1580d196d3a2d9cbb19b146ef02a580a
#
_entry.id   1580d196d3a2d9cbb19b146ef02a580a
#
_cell.length_a   1.000
_cell.length_b   1.000
_cell.length_c   1.000
_cell.angle_alpha   90.00
_cell.angle_beta   90.00
_cell.angle_gamma   90.00
#
_symmetry.space_group_name_H-M   'P 1'
#
loop_
_entity.id
_entity.type
_entity.pdbx_description
1 polymer ?
#
loop_
_entity_poly.entity_id
_entity_poly.type
_entity_poly.pdbx_seq_one_letter_code
_entity_poly.pdbx_strand_id
1 'polypeptide(L)'
;MSKLKILFMGTPDFSVNVLKGLIENYDVIGVVTQPDKEVGRKHEIKFSPVKEVALANDIRVFQPIKIKEDYQELLKLPVDMIVTCAYGQMIPKALLDFPKYGCINVHASLLPKLRGGAPIHKAIINNYARTGVTIMYMVEKMDAGDIISQIDTPILPSDNVGTLHDRLSEMGTKLLLDTIPNIVSGNINPVKQNEEEVTYAYNISREEEKIDFSKSTIDIFNQIRGLNPWPGAYTTLDGVIVKIYNARISDSFFTTRKDGEIGKVYSDGIGVSTHDGEIIITELQFAGKRKMSVKEYFNGVDKESLIGKVFE
;
A
#
# COMPACT_ATOMS: atom_id res chain seq x y z
N MET A 1 -31.41 -10.13 -18.51
CA MET A 1 -30.77 -8.81 -18.62
C MET A 1 -29.31 -9.03 -18.97
N SER A 2 -28.71 -8.26 -19.88
CA SER A 2 -27.28 -8.33 -20.16
C SER A 2 -26.50 -7.96 -18.91
N LYS A 3 -25.40 -8.69 -18.63
CA LYS A 3 -24.50 -8.31 -17.51
C LYS A 3 -23.94 -6.91 -17.76
N LEU A 4 -23.74 -6.13 -16.68
CA LEU A 4 -23.10 -4.83 -16.72
C LEU A 4 -21.67 -4.96 -17.29
N LYS A 5 -21.32 -4.14 -18.27
CA LYS A 5 -20.03 -4.17 -18.96
C LYS A 5 -19.05 -3.23 -18.28
N ILE A 6 -18.00 -3.80 -17.70
CA ILE A 6 -17.00 -3.08 -16.91
C ILE A 6 -15.66 -3.05 -17.64
N LEU A 7 -15.06 -1.88 -17.73
CA LEU A 7 -13.64 -1.71 -18.02
C LEU A 7 -12.92 -1.54 -16.69
N PHE A 8 -12.01 -2.47 -16.37
CA PHE A 8 -11.22 -2.41 -15.14
C PHE A 8 -9.85 -1.77 -15.38
N MET A 9 -9.41 -0.90 -14.47
CA MET A 9 -8.08 -0.29 -14.52
C MET A 9 -7.35 -0.53 -13.19
N GLY A 10 -6.26 -1.28 -13.23
CA GLY A 10 -5.48 -1.62 -12.03
C GLY A 10 -4.11 -2.20 -12.37
N THR A 11 -3.23 -2.31 -11.38
CA THR A 11 -1.86 -2.81 -11.63
C THR A 11 -1.34 -3.76 -10.55
N PRO A 12 -1.22 -3.40 -9.25
CA PRO A 12 -0.57 -4.21 -8.23
C PRO A 12 -1.49 -5.30 -7.66
N ASP A 13 -0.93 -6.12 -6.78
CA ASP A 13 -1.63 -7.21 -6.09
C ASP A 13 -2.90 -6.75 -5.37
N PHE A 14 -2.92 -5.53 -4.82
CA PHE A 14 -4.12 -4.95 -4.19
C PHE A 14 -5.34 -4.99 -5.10
N SER A 15 -5.14 -4.81 -6.40
CA SER A 15 -6.20 -4.76 -7.42
C SER A 15 -6.69 -6.14 -7.86
N VAL A 16 -5.96 -7.20 -7.54
CA VAL A 16 -6.25 -8.57 -8.01
C VAL A 16 -7.57 -9.09 -7.47
N ASN A 17 -7.84 -8.94 -6.17
CA ASN A 17 -9.09 -9.40 -5.57
C ASN A 17 -10.29 -8.64 -6.15
N VAL A 18 -10.13 -7.32 -6.36
CA VAL A 18 -11.17 -6.48 -6.98
C VAL A 18 -11.48 -6.97 -8.38
N LEU A 19 -10.45 -7.22 -9.22
CA LEU A 19 -10.64 -7.75 -10.57
C LEU A 19 -11.34 -9.11 -10.57
N LYS A 20 -10.91 -10.05 -9.71
CA LYS A 20 -11.53 -11.36 -9.58
C LYS A 20 -13.01 -11.27 -9.19
N GLY A 21 -13.33 -10.45 -8.18
CA GLY A 21 -14.71 -10.21 -7.77
C GLY A 21 -15.57 -9.64 -8.91
N LEU A 22 -15.01 -8.74 -9.73
CA LEU A 22 -15.72 -8.21 -10.89
C LEU A 22 -15.93 -9.27 -11.99
N ILE A 23 -14.95 -10.12 -12.28
CA ILE A 23 -15.06 -11.21 -13.28
C ILE A 23 -16.16 -12.20 -12.90
N GLU A 24 -16.27 -12.55 -11.63
CA GLU A 24 -17.29 -13.49 -11.14
C GLU A 24 -18.71 -12.93 -11.27
N ASN A 25 -18.91 -11.63 -11.12
CA ASN A 25 -20.24 -11.03 -11.01
C ASN A 25 -20.70 -10.25 -12.24
N TYR A 26 -19.77 -9.74 -13.06
CA TYR A 26 -20.05 -8.83 -14.18
C TYR A 26 -19.37 -9.27 -15.47
N ASP A 27 -19.61 -8.53 -16.55
CA ASP A 27 -18.95 -8.72 -17.84
C ASP A 27 -17.72 -7.77 -17.92
N VAL A 28 -16.53 -8.24 -17.52
CA VAL A 28 -15.29 -7.47 -17.63
C VAL A 28 -14.78 -7.53 -19.06
N ILE A 29 -15.11 -6.52 -19.87
CA ILE A 29 -14.84 -6.48 -21.31
C ILE A 29 -13.42 -6.03 -21.66
N GLY A 30 -12.65 -5.61 -20.69
CA GLY A 30 -11.25 -5.21 -20.88
C GLY A 30 -10.59 -4.83 -19.56
N VAL A 31 -9.27 -4.96 -19.55
CA VAL A 31 -8.40 -4.60 -18.44
C VAL A 31 -7.34 -3.63 -18.93
N VAL A 32 -7.17 -2.51 -18.21
CA VAL A 32 -6.11 -1.55 -18.45
C VAL A 32 -5.10 -1.64 -17.30
N THR A 33 -3.84 -1.85 -17.61
CA THR A 33 -2.77 -1.96 -16.62
C THR A 33 -1.50 -1.26 -17.10
N GLN A 34 -0.55 -1.01 -16.18
CA GLN A 34 0.74 -0.43 -16.55
C GLN A 34 1.48 -1.34 -17.53
N PRO A 35 2.35 -0.77 -18.40
CA PRO A 35 3.23 -1.55 -19.27
C PRO A 35 4.09 -2.53 -18.49
N ASP A 36 4.44 -3.64 -19.14
CA ASP A 36 5.36 -4.64 -18.60
C ASP A 36 6.71 -4.00 -18.26
N LYS A 37 7.34 -4.48 -17.22
CA LYS A 37 8.65 -4.00 -16.77
C LYS A 37 9.68 -5.11 -16.85
N GLU A 38 10.87 -4.76 -17.30
CA GLU A 38 12.03 -5.61 -17.13
C GLU A 38 12.46 -5.61 -15.66
N VAL A 39 12.67 -6.80 -15.09
CA VAL A 39 13.08 -6.97 -13.70
C VAL A 39 14.33 -7.84 -13.58
N GLY A 40 15.11 -7.56 -12.52
CA GLY A 40 16.32 -8.30 -12.20
C GLY A 40 17.48 -8.06 -13.19
N ARG A 41 18.62 -8.74 -12.91
CA ARG A 41 19.86 -8.61 -13.72
C ARG A 41 19.74 -9.24 -15.11
N LYS A 42 18.76 -10.12 -15.31
CA LYS A 42 18.52 -10.84 -16.57
C LYS A 42 17.52 -10.14 -17.49
N HIS A 43 17.00 -8.96 -17.10
CA HIS A 43 16.00 -8.20 -17.87
C HIS A 43 14.77 -9.05 -18.25
N GLU A 44 14.34 -9.94 -17.35
CA GLU A 44 13.13 -10.75 -17.58
C GLU A 44 11.89 -9.87 -17.54
N ILE A 45 11.01 -10.02 -18.54
CA ILE A 45 9.76 -9.28 -18.60
C ILE A 45 8.83 -9.84 -17.52
N LYS A 46 8.41 -8.99 -16.58
CA LYS A 46 7.41 -9.32 -15.57
C LYS A 46 6.09 -8.63 -15.88
N PHE A 47 5.03 -9.44 -15.98
CA PHE A 47 3.67 -8.94 -16.11
C PHE A 47 3.18 -8.35 -14.78
N SER A 48 2.24 -7.41 -14.86
CA SER A 48 1.54 -6.97 -13.65
C SER A 48 0.64 -8.10 -13.14
N PRO A 49 0.40 -8.22 -11.82
CA PRO A 49 -0.53 -9.21 -11.26
C PRO A 49 -1.92 -9.14 -11.90
N VAL A 50 -2.40 -7.95 -12.21
CA VAL A 50 -3.67 -7.72 -12.90
C VAL A 50 -3.65 -8.27 -14.33
N LYS A 51 -2.54 -8.11 -15.07
CA LYS A 51 -2.39 -8.69 -16.42
C LYS A 51 -2.41 -10.21 -16.37
N GLU A 52 -1.74 -10.83 -15.41
CA GLU A 52 -1.75 -12.29 -15.27
C GLU A 52 -3.18 -12.83 -15.07
N VAL A 53 -3.97 -12.18 -14.20
CA VAL A 53 -5.38 -12.55 -13.99
C VAL A 53 -6.22 -12.33 -15.25
N ALA A 54 -6.03 -11.21 -15.95
CA ALA A 54 -6.78 -10.92 -17.17
C ALA A 54 -6.52 -11.98 -18.26
N LEU A 55 -5.26 -12.33 -18.50
CA LEU A 55 -4.87 -13.36 -19.48
C LEU A 55 -5.41 -14.75 -19.10
N ALA A 56 -5.40 -15.11 -17.82
CA ALA A 56 -5.94 -16.38 -17.33
C ALA A 56 -7.47 -16.50 -17.50
N ASN A 57 -8.17 -15.38 -17.75
CA ASN A 57 -9.62 -15.33 -17.97
C ASN A 57 -10.00 -14.88 -19.41
N ASP A 58 -9.06 -14.92 -20.35
CA ASP A 58 -9.25 -14.54 -21.76
C ASP A 58 -9.77 -13.10 -21.94
N ILE A 59 -9.44 -12.19 -21.01
CA ILE A 59 -9.85 -10.79 -21.04
C ILE A 59 -8.81 -9.96 -21.80
N ARG A 60 -9.27 -9.10 -22.71
CA ARG A 60 -8.41 -8.20 -23.49
C ARG A 60 -7.66 -7.24 -22.56
N VAL A 61 -6.34 -7.14 -22.74
CA VAL A 61 -5.45 -6.26 -21.96
C VAL A 61 -5.01 -5.08 -22.79
N PHE A 62 -5.07 -3.90 -22.19
CA PHE A 62 -4.58 -2.63 -22.74
C PHE A 62 -3.46 -2.09 -21.83
N GLN A 63 -2.34 -1.69 -22.44
CA GLN A 63 -1.16 -1.21 -21.70
C GLN A 63 -0.67 0.13 -22.26
N PRO A 64 -1.47 1.21 -22.18
CA PRO A 64 -1.04 2.52 -22.65
C PRO A 64 0.18 3.00 -21.84
N ILE A 65 1.20 3.50 -22.53
CA ILE A 65 2.38 4.10 -21.86
C ILE A 65 1.93 5.34 -21.10
N LYS A 66 1.10 6.19 -21.77
CA LYS A 66 0.49 7.38 -21.18
C LYS A 66 -1.00 7.38 -21.48
N ILE A 67 -1.82 7.05 -20.51
CA ILE A 67 -3.28 7.00 -20.70
C ILE A 67 -3.87 8.32 -21.18
N LYS A 68 -3.26 9.46 -20.86
CA LYS A 68 -3.71 10.78 -21.34
C LYS A 68 -3.55 10.95 -22.84
N GLU A 69 -2.67 10.19 -23.48
CA GLU A 69 -2.36 10.25 -24.90
C GLU A 69 -2.97 9.05 -25.67
N ASP A 70 -3.06 7.88 -25.04
CA ASP A 70 -3.37 6.58 -25.68
C ASP A 70 -4.68 5.97 -25.18
N TYR A 71 -5.78 6.73 -25.14
CA TYR A 71 -7.07 6.23 -24.64
C TYR A 71 -8.15 6.04 -25.70
N GLN A 72 -7.93 6.46 -26.95
CA GLN A 72 -8.95 6.53 -28.00
C GLN A 72 -9.57 5.17 -28.33
N GLU A 73 -8.80 4.09 -28.19
CA GLU A 73 -9.31 2.74 -28.40
C GLU A 73 -10.31 2.32 -27.32
N LEU A 74 -10.12 2.78 -26.09
CA LEU A 74 -11.01 2.49 -24.97
C LEU A 74 -12.38 3.12 -25.15
N LEU A 75 -12.47 4.29 -25.78
CA LEU A 75 -13.74 4.96 -26.08
C LEU A 75 -14.61 4.22 -27.12
N LYS A 76 -14.04 3.25 -27.84
CA LYS A 76 -14.79 2.42 -28.80
C LYS A 76 -15.45 1.22 -28.15
N LEU A 77 -15.14 0.92 -26.89
CA LEU A 77 -15.69 -0.20 -26.17
C LEU A 77 -17.09 0.12 -25.62
N PRO A 78 -18.00 -0.85 -25.59
CA PRO A 78 -19.35 -0.64 -25.05
C PRO A 78 -19.34 -0.70 -23.50
N VAL A 79 -18.65 0.25 -22.87
CA VAL A 79 -18.45 0.32 -21.42
C VAL A 79 -19.65 0.94 -20.72
N ASP A 80 -20.20 0.27 -19.73
CA ASP A 80 -21.25 0.81 -18.86
C ASP A 80 -20.66 1.54 -17.63
N MET A 81 -19.53 1.02 -17.11
CA MET A 81 -18.83 1.55 -15.92
C MET A 81 -17.32 1.34 -16.03
N ILE A 82 -16.53 2.29 -15.59
CA ILE A 82 -15.10 2.10 -15.34
C ILE A 82 -14.88 1.90 -13.84
N VAL A 83 -14.16 0.85 -13.47
CA VAL A 83 -13.71 0.61 -12.10
C VAL A 83 -12.20 0.69 -12.05
N THR A 84 -11.67 1.55 -11.17
CA THR A 84 -10.24 1.71 -10.96
C THR A 84 -9.83 1.22 -9.59
N CYS A 85 -8.62 0.67 -9.49
CA CYS A 85 -8.02 0.27 -8.24
C CYS A 85 -6.50 0.30 -8.39
N ALA A 86 -5.82 1.25 -7.76
CA ALA A 86 -4.36 1.40 -7.80
C ALA A 86 -3.78 1.32 -9.24
N TYR A 87 -4.38 2.03 -10.20
CA TYR A 87 -3.94 2.01 -11.60
C TYR A 87 -2.60 2.72 -11.81
N GLY A 88 -2.39 3.85 -11.12
CA GLY A 88 -1.11 4.55 -11.09
C GLY A 88 -0.91 5.62 -12.17
N GLN A 89 -1.94 5.99 -12.93
CA GLN A 89 -1.92 7.14 -13.84
C GLN A 89 -3.20 7.98 -13.67
N MET A 90 -3.08 9.29 -13.93
CA MET A 90 -4.23 10.19 -13.97
C MET A 90 -5.07 9.95 -15.22
N ILE A 91 -6.35 9.66 -15.03
CA ILE A 91 -7.29 9.33 -16.10
C ILE A 91 -7.80 10.61 -16.74
N PRO A 92 -7.78 10.73 -18.08
CA PRO A 92 -8.25 11.92 -18.77
C PRO A 92 -9.77 12.09 -18.65
N LYS A 93 -10.23 13.36 -18.64
CA LYS A 93 -11.65 13.70 -18.50
C LYS A 93 -12.55 12.95 -19.49
N ALA A 94 -12.09 12.76 -20.72
CA ALA A 94 -12.83 12.01 -21.74
C ALA A 94 -13.17 10.57 -21.32
N LEU A 95 -12.32 9.90 -20.54
CA LEU A 95 -12.63 8.58 -19.97
C LEU A 95 -13.45 8.67 -18.68
N LEU A 96 -13.28 9.72 -17.88
CA LEU A 96 -14.07 9.91 -16.66
C LEU A 96 -15.56 10.11 -16.97
N ASP A 97 -15.86 10.86 -18.01
CA ASP A 97 -17.22 11.22 -18.41
C ASP A 97 -17.85 10.20 -19.39
N PHE A 98 -17.08 9.25 -19.89
CA PHE A 98 -17.51 8.34 -20.97
C PHE A 98 -18.57 7.31 -20.53
N PRO A 99 -18.41 6.60 -19.39
CA PRO A 99 -19.32 5.52 -19.03
C PRO A 99 -20.66 6.04 -18.47
N LYS A 100 -21.75 5.34 -18.83
CA LYS A 100 -23.09 5.66 -18.35
C LYS A 100 -23.19 5.78 -16.81
N TYR A 101 -22.52 4.88 -16.11
CA TYR A 101 -22.54 4.82 -14.64
C TYR A 101 -21.29 5.44 -14.00
N GLY A 102 -20.50 6.17 -14.78
CA GLY A 102 -19.33 6.90 -14.32
C GLY A 102 -18.08 6.05 -14.15
N CYS A 103 -17.04 6.69 -13.68
CA CYS A 103 -15.75 6.10 -13.33
C CYS A 103 -15.62 6.12 -11.81
N ILE A 104 -15.46 4.96 -11.17
CA ILE A 104 -15.34 4.83 -9.72
C ILE A 104 -13.99 4.24 -9.33
N ASN A 105 -13.53 4.56 -8.12
CA ASN A 105 -12.26 4.08 -7.58
C ASN A 105 -12.45 3.35 -6.25
N VAL A 106 -11.68 2.28 -6.06
CA VAL A 106 -11.49 1.60 -4.78
C VAL A 106 -10.24 2.18 -4.12
N HIS A 107 -10.43 3.08 -3.16
CA HIS A 107 -9.35 3.77 -2.48
C HIS A 107 -9.11 3.23 -1.08
N ALA A 108 -7.86 2.89 -0.74
CA ALA A 108 -7.50 2.20 0.50
C ALA A 108 -7.32 3.17 1.69
N SER A 109 -8.25 4.09 1.90
CA SER A 109 -8.37 4.93 3.09
C SER A 109 -9.80 5.36 3.35
N LEU A 110 -10.04 5.98 4.50
CA LEU A 110 -11.28 6.69 4.81
C LEU A 110 -11.14 8.15 4.33
N LEU A 111 -11.51 8.40 3.08
CA LEU A 111 -11.51 9.76 2.52
C LEU A 111 -12.42 10.69 3.36
N PRO A 112 -12.05 11.96 3.51
CA PRO A 112 -11.05 12.71 2.77
C PRO A 112 -9.60 12.56 3.25
N LYS A 113 -9.34 11.72 4.26
CA LYS A 113 -7.99 11.51 4.78
C LYS A 113 -7.18 10.58 3.87
N LEU A 114 -5.86 10.87 3.77
CA LEU A 114 -4.88 10.04 3.08
C LEU A 114 -5.17 9.88 1.57
N ARG A 115 -5.51 10.99 0.87
CA ARG A 115 -5.50 11.03 -0.60
C ARG A 115 -4.10 10.75 -1.11
N GLY A 116 -3.94 9.95 -2.16
CA GLY A 116 -2.65 9.68 -2.80
C GLY A 116 -2.25 8.22 -2.89
N GLY A 117 -0.97 7.96 -3.18
CA GLY A 117 -0.49 6.65 -3.62
C GLY A 117 -0.10 5.66 -2.52
N ALA A 118 0.07 6.11 -1.26
CA ALA A 118 0.52 5.23 -0.17
C ALA A 118 -0.35 5.29 1.10
N PRO A 119 -1.71 5.25 0.99
CA PRO A 119 -2.59 5.44 2.14
C PRO A 119 -2.41 4.37 3.22
N ILE A 120 -2.15 3.11 2.85
CA ILE A 120 -1.96 2.00 3.80
C ILE A 120 -0.70 2.20 4.64
N HIS A 121 0.43 2.53 3.99
CA HIS A 121 1.69 2.83 4.67
C HIS A 121 1.53 4.00 5.64
N LYS A 122 0.97 5.11 5.14
CA LYS A 122 0.82 6.34 5.93
C LYS A 122 -0.18 6.20 7.07
N ALA A 123 -1.21 5.37 6.94
CA ALA A 123 -2.11 5.08 8.04
C ALA A 123 -1.38 4.43 9.24
N ILE A 124 -0.47 3.50 8.97
CA ILE A 124 0.32 2.86 10.03
C ILE A 124 1.41 3.79 10.56
N ILE A 125 2.22 4.38 9.67
CA ILE A 125 3.34 5.27 10.05
C ILE A 125 2.84 6.45 10.87
N ASN A 126 1.72 7.04 10.51
CA ASN A 126 1.13 8.18 11.20
C ASN A 126 0.26 7.78 12.41
N ASN A 127 0.36 6.54 12.85
CA ASN A 127 -0.33 6.02 14.05
C ASN A 127 -1.85 6.23 14.05
N TYR A 128 -2.51 6.05 12.90
CA TYR A 128 -3.97 6.07 12.85
C TYR A 128 -4.54 4.85 13.61
N ALA A 129 -5.53 5.07 14.45
CA ALA A 129 -6.22 3.99 15.16
C ALA A 129 -7.10 3.14 14.23
N ARG A 130 -7.62 3.75 13.16
CA ARG A 130 -8.50 3.11 12.18
C ARG A 130 -8.16 3.58 10.77
N THR A 131 -8.42 2.73 9.82
CA THR A 131 -8.41 3.03 8.38
C THR A 131 -9.57 2.30 7.71
N GLY A 132 -9.62 2.26 6.40
CA GLY A 132 -10.69 1.56 5.69
C GLY A 132 -10.55 1.65 4.18
N VAL A 133 -11.68 1.45 3.52
CA VAL A 133 -11.78 1.59 2.06
C VAL A 133 -12.94 2.51 1.72
N THR A 134 -12.74 3.34 0.72
CA THR A 134 -13.74 4.24 0.14
C THR A 134 -13.98 3.87 -1.31
N ILE A 135 -15.26 3.69 -1.70
CA ILE A 135 -15.69 3.74 -3.10
C ILE A 135 -16.11 5.18 -3.38
N MET A 136 -15.49 5.79 -4.40
CA MET A 136 -15.73 7.19 -4.76
C MET A 136 -15.85 7.35 -6.28
N TYR A 137 -16.53 8.39 -6.72
CA TYR A 137 -16.44 8.83 -8.11
C TYR A 137 -15.07 9.45 -8.38
N MET A 138 -14.53 9.21 -9.57
CA MET A 138 -13.29 9.83 -9.99
C MET A 138 -13.54 11.19 -10.64
N VAL A 139 -12.65 12.12 -10.34
CA VAL A 139 -12.56 13.45 -10.95
C VAL A 139 -11.10 13.73 -11.35
N GLU A 140 -10.84 14.81 -12.07
CA GLU A 140 -9.47 15.17 -12.49
C GLU A 140 -8.51 15.47 -11.32
N LYS A 141 -9.04 15.93 -10.17
CA LYS A 141 -8.25 16.15 -8.94
C LYS A 141 -8.08 14.81 -8.22
N MET A 142 -6.85 14.51 -7.83
CA MET A 142 -6.47 13.25 -7.18
C MET A 142 -7.33 12.95 -5.94
N ASP A 143 -8.02 11.80 -5.97
CA ASP A 143 -8.86 11.22 -4.91
C ASP A 143 -9.87 12.21 -4.27
N ALA A 144 -10.35 13.20 -5.05
CA ALA A 144 -11.20 14.31 -4.56
C ALA A 144 -12.67 14.19 -4.95
N GLY A 145 -13.08 13.14 -5.64
CA GLY A 145 -14.48 12.96 -6.05
C GLY A 145 -15.39 12.57 -4.89
N ASP A 146 -16.69 12.59 -5.16
CA ASP A 146 -17.71 12.33 -4.15
C ASP A 146 -17.65 10.90 -3.62
N ILE A 147 -17.76 10.73 -2.32
CA ILE A 147 -17.78 9.45 -1.62
C ILE A 147 -19.13 8.78 -1.85
N ILE A 148 -19.12 7.53 -2.33
CA ILE A 148 -20.33 6.72 -2.54
C ILE A 148 -20.58 5.82 -1.33
N SER A 149 -19.56 5.10 -0.88
CA SER A 149 -19.62 4.22 0.29
C SER A 149 -18.26 4.05 0.96
N GLN A 150 -18.28 3.73 2.25
CA GLN A 150 -17.07 3.49 3.03
C GLN A 150 -17.26 2.32 3.97
N ILE A 151 -16.15 1.63 4.27
CA ILE A 151 -16.06 0.62 5.33
C ILE A 151 -14.75 0.81 6.10
N ASP A 152 -14.82 0.73 7.42
CA ASP A 152 -13.67 0.96 8.29
C ASP A 152 -13.20 -0.31 9.02
N THR A 153 -11.95 -0.30 9.47
CA THR A 153 -11.33 -1.36 10.28
C THR A 153 -10.31 -0.76 11.25
N PRO A 154 -10.14 -1.34 12.46
CA PRO A 154 -9.05 -0.94 13.33
C PRO A 154 -7.69 -1.34 12.73
N ILE A 155 -6.66 -0.56 13.03
CA ILE A 155 -5.25 -0.93 12.80
C ILE A 155 -4.75 -1.57 14.09
N LEU A 156 -4.51 -2.87 14.07
CA LEU A 156 -4.07 -3.62 15.23
C LEU A 156 -2.56 -3.41 15.51
N PRO A 157 -2.11 -3.53 16.77
CA PRO A 157 -0.68 -3.49 17.09
C PRO A 157 0.15 -4.54 16.32
N SER A 158 -0.46 -5.68 16.00
CA SER A 158 0.14 -6.76 15.20
C SER A 158 0.13 -6.52 13.70
N ASP A 159 -0.57 -5.48 13.21
CA ASP A 159 -0.60 -5.19 11.77
C ASP A 159 0.72 -4.61 11.30
N ASN A 160 1.11 -5.05 10.11
CA ASN A 160 2.07 -4.39 9.25
C ASN A 160 1.39 -4.01 7.92
N VAL A 161 2.13 -3.35 7.01
CA VAL A 161 1.52 -2.94 5.74
C VAL A 161 1.01 -4.14 4.93
N GLY A 162 1.70 -5.29 4.97
CA GLY A 162 1.27 -6.50 4.25
C GLY A 162 -0.07 -7.04 4.75
N THR A 163 -0.21 -7.25 6.06
CA THR A 163 -1.47 -7.77 6.64
C THR A 163 -2.64 -6.82 6.45
N LEU A 164 -2.39 -5.51 6.59
CA LEU A 164 -3.41 -4.50 6.40
C LEU A 164 -3.81 -4.36 4.92
N HIS A 165 -2.85 -4.44 4.00
CA HIS A 165 -3.07 -4.47 2.55
C HIS A 165 -4.02 -5.59 2.15
N ASP A 166 -3.76 -6.82 2.58
CA ASP A 166 -4.58 -7.97 2.23
C ASP A 166 -6.00 -7.82 2.76
N ARG A 167 -6.15 -7.43 4.03
CA ARG A 167 -7.45 -7.17 4.65
C ARG A 167 -8.23 -6.07 3.93
N LEU A 168 -7.61 -4.95 3.58
CA LEU A 168 -8.27 -3.85 2.87
C LEU A 168 -8.63 -4.22 1.43
N SER A 169 -7.82 -5.05 0.75
CA SER A 169 -8.13 -5.57 -0.59
C SER A 169 -9.41 -6.42 -0.58
N GLU A 170 -9.56 -7.32 0.39
CA GLU A 170 -10.77 -8.14 0.56
C GLU A 170 -12.00 -7.28 0.92
N MET A 171 -11.84 -6.39 1.89
CA MET A 171 -12.91 -5.46 2.31
C MET A 171 -13.37 -4.56 1.17
N GLY A 172 -12.42 -4.01 0.40
CA GLY A 172 -12.69 -3.15 -0.74
C GLY A 172 -13.43 -3.88 -1.86
N THR A 173 -13.07 -5.13 -2.12
CA THR A 173 -13.76 -5.99 -3.08
C THR A 173 -15.22 -6.18 -2.69
N LYS A 174 -15.47 -6.56 -1.45
CA LYS A 174 -16.84 -6.74 -0.93
C LYS A 174 -17.63 -5.45 -1.00
N LEU A 175 -17.07 -4.34 -0.50
CA LEU A 175 -17.73 -3.04 -0.53
C LEU A 175 -18.08 -2.61 -1.96
N LEU A 176 -17.18 -2.82 -2.92
CA LEU A 176 -17.42 -2.51 -4.33
C LEU A 176 -18.60 -3.31 -4.88
N LEU A 177 -18.63 -4.63 -4.65
CA LEU A 177 -19.70 -5.51 -5.13
C LEU A 177 -21.06 -5.17 -4.52
N ASP A 178 -21.10 -4.74 -3.27
CA ASP A 178 -22.31 -4.25 -2.60
C ASP A 178 -22.73 -2.85 -3.10
N THR A 179 -21.79 -2.05 -3.60
CA THR A 179 -22.05 -0.65 -4.05
C THR A 179 -22.53 -0.57 -5.49
N ILE A 180 -21.98 -1.39 -6.41
CA ILE A 180 -22.33 -1.32 -7.84
C ILE A 180 -23.85 -1.45 -8.12
N PRO A 181 -24.60 -2.39 -7.51
CA PRO A 181 -26.04 -2.50 -7.73
C PRO A 181 -26.79 -1.21 -7.34
N ASN A 182 -26.35 -0.53 -6.29
CA ASN A 182 -26.96 0.71 -5.84
C ASN A 182 -26.68 1.87 -6.82
N ILE A 183 -25.47 1.91 -7.40
CA ILE A 183 -25.15 2.89 -8.46
C ILE A 183 -26.04 2.64 -9.68
N VAL A 184 -26.17 1.40 -10.13
CA VAL A 184 -26.95 1.04 -11.33
C VAL A 184 -28.43 1.33 -11.16
N SER A 185 -28.99 1.11 -9.97
CA SER A 185 -30.39 1.40 -9.65
C SER A 185 -30.66 2.88 -9.32
N GLY A 186 -29.59 3.71 -9.18
CA GLY A 186 -29.71 5.09 -8.74
C GLY A 186 -30.01 5.27 -7.24
N ASN A 187 -29.89 4.19 -6.45
CA ASN A 187 -30.11 4.22 -5.00
C ASN A 187 -28.82 4.56 -4.24
N ILE A 188 -28.24 5.71 -4.54
CA ILE A 188 -27.03 6.25 -3.91
C ILE A 188 -27.22 7.71 -3.53
N ASN A 189 -26.48 8.15 -2.52
CA ASN A 189 -26.42 9.56 -2.12
C ASN A 189 -24.93 9.95 -1.96
N PRO A 190 -24.22 10.25 -3.06
CA PRO A 190 -22.81 10.60 -3.00
C PRO A 190 -22.57 11.86 -2.16
N VAL A 191 -21.55 11.85 -1.32
CA VAL A 191 -21.22 12.92 -0.38
C VAL A 191 -19.94 13.61 -0.81
N LYS A 192 -19.97 14.93 -0.94
CA LYS A 192 -18.77 15.73 -1.20
C LYS A 192 -17.79 15.62 -0.04
N GLN A 193 -16.53 15.49 -0.36
CA GLN A 193 -15.47 15.46 0.64
C GLN A 193 -15.30 16.83 1.31
N ASN A 194 -15.12 16.85 2.63
CA ASN A 194 -14.78 18.07 3.36
C ASN A 194 -13.30 18.41 3.13
N GLU A 195 -13.02 19.49 2.39
CA GLU A 195 -11.65 19.91 2.05
C GLU A 195 -10.82 20.33 3.27
N GLU A 196 -11.43 20.70 4.40
CA GLU A 196 -10.74 21.05 5.65
C GLU A 196 -10.15 19.81 6.35
N GLU A 197 -10.68 18.62 6.08
CA GLU A 197 -10.22 17.35 6.68
C GLU A 197 -9.24 16.59 5.79
N VAL A 198 -8.91 17.13 4.62
CA VAL A 198 -8.02 16.45 3.67
C VAL A 198 -6.61 16.31 4.22
N THR A 199 -6.10 15.09 4.16
CA THR A 199 -4.68 14.79 4.34
C THR A 199 -4.16 14.00 3.15
N TYR A 200 -2.83 14.04 2.93
CA TYR A 200 -2.20 13.39 1.80
C TYR A 200 -1.29 12.25 2.23
N ALA A 201 -1.29 11.18 1.43
CA ALA A 201 -0.45 10.00 1.55
C ALA A 201 0.37 9.82 0.27
N TYR A 202 1.37 10.67 0.07
CA TYR A 202 2.28 10.55 -1.07
C TYR A 202 3.09 9.26 -0.98
N ASN A 203 3.59 8.80 -2.14
CA ASN A 203 4.44 7.62 -2.21
C ASN A 203 5.64 7.75 -1.26
N ILE A 204 6.00 6.63 -0.65
CA ILE A 204 7.15 6.57 0.28
C ILE A 204 8.43 6.89 -0.49
N SER A 205 9.17 7.88 -0.02
CA SER A 205 10.46 8.23 -0.57
C SER A 205 11.59 7.43 0.07
N ARG A 206 12.76 7.43 -0.55
CA ARG A 206 13.94 6.73 -0.01
C ARG A 206 14.38 7.30 1.34
N GLU A 207 14.22 8.59 1.55
CA GLU A 207 14.52 9.28 2.80
C GLU A 207 13.56 8.83 3.91
N GLU A 208 12.29 8.61 3.59
CA GLU A 208 11.29 8.12 4.55
C GLU A 208 11.50 6.66 4.95
N GLU A 209 12.25 5.88 4.16
CA GLU A 209 12.63 4.52 4.54
C GLU A 209 13.75 4.49 5.60
N LYS A 210 14.57 5.55 5.70
CA LYS A 210 15.67 5.61 6.69
C LYS A 210 15.10 5.82 8.09
N ILE A 211 15.53 4.99 9.05
CA ILE A 211 15.14 5.11 10.45
C ILE A 211 15.94 6.27 11.08
N ASP A 212 15.22 7.15 11.74
CA ASP A 212 15.76 8.22 12.58
C ASP A 212 15.51 7.86 14.06
N PHE A 213 16.55 7.38 14.73
CA PHE A 213 16.44 6.95 16.14
C PHE A 213 16.25 8.11 17.13
N SER A 214 16.35 9.36 16.70
CA SER A 214 16.01 10.54 17.51
C SER A 214 14.49 10.74 17.65
N LYS A 215 13.68 9.96 16.96
CA LYS A 215 12.23 9.95 17.12
C LYS A 215 11.76 9.09 18.29
N SER A 216 10.48 9.22 18.62
CA SER A 216 9.89 8.39 19.67
C SER A 216 9.92 6.89 19.30
N THR A 217 9.96 6.03 20.30
CA THR A 217 9.94 4.56 20.14
C THR A 217 8.72 4.11 19.33
N ILE A 218 7.56 4.72 19.58
CA ILE A 218 6.32 4.38 18.87
C ILE A 218 6.37 4.81 17.40
N ASP A 219 6.97 5.96 17.08
CA ASP A 219 7.11 6.41 15.69
C ASP A 219 8.02 5.49 14.90
N ILE A 220 9.15 5.07 15.49
CA ILE A 220 10.09 4.11 14.88
C ILE A 220 9.42 2.75 14.71
N PHE A 221 8.70 2.27 15.72
CA PHE A 221 7.95 1.02 15.64
C PHE A 221 6.92 1.05 14.51
N ASN A 222 6.15 2.14 14.40
CA ASN A 222 5.17 2.35 13.34
C ASN A 222 5.82 2.48 11.97
N GLN A 223 6.98 3.14 11.84
CA GLN A 223 7.74 3.21 10.60
C GLN A 223 8.18 1.81 10.15
N ILE A 224 8.76 1.00 11.04
CA ILE A 224 9.20 -0.36 10.72
C ILE A 224 8.03 -1.20 10.22
N ARG A 225 6.93 -1.30 10.98
CA ARG A 225 5.77 -2.11 10.58
C ARG A 225 4.99 -1.53 9.40
N GLY A 226 4.97 -0.19 9.26
CA GLY A 226 4.35 0.52 8.13
C GLY A 226 5.13 0.41 6.83
N LEU A 227 6.36 -0.11 6.87
CA LEU A 227 7.20 -0.39 5.70
C LEU A 227 7.48 -1.89 5.51
N ASN A 228 6.95 -2.76 6.35
CA ASN A 228 7.10 -4.22 6.28
C ASN A 228 5.88 -4.85 5.58
N PRO A 229 6.06 -5.72 4.58
CA PRO A 229 7.31 -6.29 4.06
C PRO A 229 8.00 -5.45 2.97
N TRP A 230 7.38 -4.40 2.48
CA TRP A 230 7.96 -3.49 1.47
C TRP A 230 7.66 -2.03 1.80
N PRO A 231 8.56 -1.10 1.43
CA PRO A 231 9.90 -1.30 0.86
C PRO A 231 10.92 -1.79 1.88
N GLY A 232 10.60 -1.78 3.17
CA GLY A 232 11.46 -2.13 4.31
C GLY A 232 12.23 -0.91 4.85
N ALA A 233 12.00 -0.57 6.13
CA ALA A 233 12.78 0.45 6.83
C ALA A 233 14.26 0.06 6.88
N TYR A 234 15.17 1.02 6.82
CA TYR A 234 16.60 0.74 6.87
C TYR A 234 17.38 1.72 7.75
N THR A 235 18.54 1.28 8.16
CA THR A 235 19.57 2.05 8.86
C THR A 235 20.95 1.59 8.38
N THR A 236 22.04 2.08 8.97
CA THR A 236 23.40 1.57 8.75
C THR A 236 24.03 1.11 10.07
N LEU A 237 24.84 0.08 9.99
CA LEU A 237 25.68 -0.39 11.10
C LEU A 237 27.12 -0.60 10.56
N ASP A 238 28.08 0.08 11.14
CA ASP A 238 29.48 0.08 10.66
C ASP A 238 29.57 0.38 9.14
N GLY A 239 28.74 1.31 8.64
CA GLY A 239 28.69 1.71 7.23
C GLY A 239 27.96 0.73 6.29
N VAL A 240 27.42 -0.38 6.82
CA VAL A 240 26.67 -1.37 6.03
C VAL A 240 25.18 -1.13 6.19
N ILE A 241 24.43 -1.08 5.08
CA ILE A 241 22.97 -0.96 5.10
C ILE A 241 22.35 -2.21 5.73
N VAL A 242 21.46 -1.98 6.69
CA VAL A 242 20.67 -3.00 7.38
C VAL A 242 19.19 -2.64 7.25
N LYS A 243 18.40 -3.47 6.58
CA LYS A 243 16.94 -3.35 6.61
C LYS A 243 16.39 -3.98 7.88
N ILE A 244 15.41 -3.32 8.46
CA ILE A 244 14.71 -3.76 9.66
C ILE A 244 13.29 -4.13 9.27
N TYR A 245 12.90 -5.37 9.53
CA TYR A 245 11.57 -5.87 9.14
C TYR A 245 10.64 -6.04 10.33
N ASN A 246 11.19 -6.36 11.52
CA ASN A 246 10.36 -6.52 12.70
C ASN A 246 11.07 -6.02 13.95
N ALA A 247 10.26 -5.47 14.86
CA ALA A 247 10.71 -4.97 16.14
C ALA A 247 9.57 -5.05 17.16
N ARG A 248 9.91 -4.88 18.42
CA ARG A 248 8.95 -4.70 19.51
C ARG A 248 9.40 -3.56 20.44
N ILE A 249 8.47 -2.92 21.06
CA ILE A 249 8.75 -1.89 22.07
C ILE A 249 9.19 -2.59 23.35
N SER A 250 10.25 -2.08 23.97
CA SER A 250 10.73 -2.55 25.28
C SER A 250 9.97 -1.86 26.41
N ASP A 251 9.75 -2.58 27.51
CA ASP A 251 9.28 -1.98 28.76
C ASP A 251 10.42 -1.25 29.51
N SER A 252 11.65 -1.36 29.03
CA SER A 252 12.84 -0.75 29.63
C SER A 252 13.03 0.67 29.10
N PHE A 253 13.44 1.59 29.96
CA PHE A 253 13.73 2.98 29.65
C PHE A 253 15.22 3.27 29.90
N PHE A 254 15.93 3.76 28.89
CA PHE A 254 17.35 4.14 28.99
C PHE A 254 17.51 5.63 28.69
N THR A 255 17.68 6.44 29.73
CA THR A 255 17.81 7.90 29.61
C THR A 255 19.24 8.40 29.35
N THR A 256 20.24 7.52 29.37
CA THR A 256 21.67 7.92 29.38
C THR A 256 22.45 7.50 28.14
N ARG A 257 21.78 6.89 27.15
CA ARG A 257 22.43 6.40 25.94
C ARG A 257 22.15 7.30 24.74
N LYS A 258 23.06 7.26 23.78
CA LYS A 258 22.90 7.96 22.51
C LYS A 258 21.79 7.30 21.69
N ASP A 259 20.97 8.09 21.02
CA ASP A 259 19.98 7.58 20.06
C ASP A 259 20.64 6.69 18.99
N GLY A 260 20.08 5.52 18.72
CA GLY A 260 20.66 4.53 17.83
C GLY A 260 21.69 3.60 18.46
N GLU A 261 22.13 3.84 19.71
CA GLU A 261 23.11 2.99 20.41
C GLU A 261 22.51 1.65 20.80
N ILE A 262 23.23 0.57 20.49
CA ILE A 262 22.90 -0.80 20.92
C ILE A 262 23.25 -0.91 22.40
N GLY A 263 22.23 -0.90 23.22
CA GLY A 263 22.38 -0.88 24.66
C GLY A 263 22.34 -2.24 25.33
N LYS A 264 21.64 -3.19 24.74
CA LYS A 264 21.46 -4.51 25.28
C LYS A 264 21.17 -5.52 24.16
N VAL A 265 21.64 -6.73 24.35
CA VAL A 265 21.31 -7.86 23.47
C VAL A 265 20.45 -8.85 24.22
N TYR A 266 19.28 -9.15 23.68
CA TYR A 266 18.32 -10.12 24.19
C TYR A 266 18.57 -11.47 23.51
N SER A 267 17.91 -12.53 23.98
CA SER A 267 18.01 -13.86 23.36
C SER A 267 17.50 -13.90 21.92
N ASP A 268 16.57 -13.01 21.59
CA ASP A 268 15.81 -12.93 20.34
C ASP A 268 15.87 -11.55 19.64
N GLY A 269 16.64 -10.60 20.17
CA GLY A 269 16.62 -9.24 19.67
C GLY A 269 17.80 -8.37 20.08
N ILE A 270 17.92 -7.25 19.38
CA ILE A 270 18.90 -6.19 19.63
C ILE A 270 18.16 -4.97 20.14
N GLY A 271 18.44 -4.59 21.40
CA GLY A 271 17.88 -3.40 22.03
C GLY A 271 18.64 -2.15 21.61
N VAL A 272 17.93 -1.20 21.01
CA VAL A 272 18.47 0.04 20.46
C VAL A 272 17.79 1.23 21.13
N SER A 273 18.58 2.16 21.61
CA SER A 273 18.10 3.37 22.27
C SER A 273 17.40 4.30 21.27
N THR A 274 16.28 4.85 21.68
CA THR A 274 15.49 5.85 20.96
C THR A 274 15.36 7.10 21.84
N HIS A 275 14.77 8.17 21.32
CA HIS A 275 14.60 9.42 22.07
C HIS A 275 13.96 9.25 23.45
N ASP A 276 12.97 8.36 23.57
CA ASP A 276 12.14 8.19 24.76
C ASP A 276 12.09 6.75 25.32
N GLY A 277 12.99 5.86 24.83
CA GLY A 277 12.97 4.48 25.30
C GLY A 277 13.93 3.55 24.55
N GLU A 278 13.48 2.31 24.37
CA GLU A 278 14.21 1.27 23.66
C GLU A 278 13.30 0.54 22.70
N ILE A 279 13.79 0.35 21.46
CA ILE A 279 13.17 -0.57 20.50
C ILE A 279 14.01 -1.84 20.38
N ILE A 280 13.38 -3.00 20.36
CA ILE A 280 14.05 -4.29 20.24
C ILE A 280 13.84 -4.81 18.82
N ILE A 281 14.89 -4.81 18.02
CA ILE A 281 14.89 -5.32 16.64
C ILE A 281 14.92 -6.85 16.70
N THR A 282 13.98 -7.52 16.02
CA THR A 282 13.83 -8.98 16.04
C THR A 282 14.04 -9.64 14.68
N GLU A 283 13.93 -8.89 13.56
CA GLU A 283 14.14 -9.39 12.22
C GLU A 283 14.84 -8.33 11.35
N LEU A 284 15.90 -8.72 10.65
CA LEU A 284 16.75 -7.81 9.88
C LEU A 284 17.31 -8.46 8.61
N GLN A 285 17.89 -7.60 7.74
CA GLN A 285 18.60 -8.03 6.53
C GLN A 285 19.80 -7.11 6.26
N PHE A 286 21.00 -7.61 6.37
CA PHE A 286 22.19 -6.90 5.88
C PHE A 286 22.25 -6.89 4.35
N ALA A 287 22.83 -5.82 3.79
CA ALA A 287 23.04 -5.72 2.34
C ALA A 287 23.72 -6.97 1.78
N GLY A 288 23.13 -7.53 0.71
CA GLY A 288 23.65 -8.76 0.06
C GLY A 288 23.40 -10.07 0.82
N LYS A 289 22.71 -10.05 1.95
CA LYS A 289 22.32 -11.24 2.71
C LYS A 289 20.80 -11.49 2.62
N ARG A 290 20.35 -12.67 3.03
CA ARG A 290 18.93 -12.97 3.18
C ARG A 290 18.35 -12.31 4.45
N LYS A 291 17.05 -12.09 4.43
CA LYS A 291 16.29 -11.71 5.62
C LYS A 291 16.36 -12.85 6.65
N MET A 292 16.58 -12.52 7.94
CA MET A 292 16.71 -13.49 9.02
C MET A 292 16.24 -12.91 10.35
N SER A 293 15.87 -13.79 11.27
CA SER A 293 15.65 -13.40 12.66
C SER A 293 16.97 -13.01 13.34
N VAL A 294 16.90 -12.11 14.30
CA VAL A 294 18.08 -11.75 15.12
C VAL A 294 18.65 -12.98 15.84
N LYS A 295 17.78 -13.94 16.24
CA LYS A 295 18.21 -15.20 16.82
C LYS A 295 19.11 -16.01 15.89
N GLU A 296 18.77 -16.06 14.57
CA GLU A 296 19.62 -16.70 13.55
C GLU A 296 20.93 -15.92 13.33
N TYR A 297 20.86 -14.59 13.31
CA TYR A 297 22.02 -13.72 13.16
C TYR A 297 23.06 -13.98 14.25
N PHE A 298 22.64 -14.22 15.49
CA PHE A 298 23.52 -14.51 16.61
C PHE A 298 24.28 -15.85 16.51
N ASN A 299 23.92 -16.77 15.62
CA ASN A 299 24.70 -18.00 15.43
C ASN A 299 26.08 -17.74 14.79
N GLY A 300 26.28 -16.58 14.16
CA GLY A 300 27.53 -16.24 13.47
C GLY A 300 28.21 -14.97 13.98
N VAL A 301 27.71 -14.37 15.08
CA VAL A 301 28.20 -13.08 15.60
C VAL A 301 28.35 -13.13 17.10
N ASP A 302 29.46 -12.61 17.60
CA ASP A 302 29.61 -12.36 19.03
C ASP A 302 28.66 -11.25 19.47
N LYS A 303 27.69 -11.60 20.30
CA LYS A 303 26.62 -10.69 20.77
C LYS A 303 27.17 -9.51 21.54
N GLU A 304 28.16 -9.75 22.38
CA GLU A 304 28.76 -8.71 23.22
C GLU A 304 29.49 -7.65 22.38
N SER A 305 30.01 -8.03 21.22
CA SER A 305 30.66 -7.11 20.28
C SER A 305 29.72 -6.09 19.65
N LEU A 306 28.41 -6.25 19.79
CA LEU A 306 27.41 -5.32 19.28
C LEU A 306 27.12 -4.20 20.26
N ILE A 307 27.31 -4.41 21.57
CA ILE A 307 27.02 -3.44 22.62
C ILE A 307 27.90 -2.20 22.43
N GLY A 308 27.26 -1.01 22.48
CA GLY A 308 27.91 0.28 22.26
C GLY A 308 28.08 0.69 20.80
N LYS A 309 27.83 -0.19 19.82
CA LYS A 309 27.72 0.21 18.41
C LYS A 309 26.47 1.06 18.20
N VAL A 310 26.48 1.86 17.15
CA VAL A 310 25.40 2.80 16.85
C VAL A 310 24.84 2.50 15.46
N PHE A 311 23.55 2.36 15.39
CA PHE A 311 22.80 2.42 14.14
C PHE A 311 22.64 3.89 13.70
N GLU A 312 22.92 4.20 12.40
CA GLU A 312 22.97 5.56 11.85
C GLU A 312 21.92 5.78 10.73
#